data_895caa8eb81280c61b6030d54befcb4d
#
_entry.id   895caa8eb81280c61b6030d54befcb4d
#
_cell.length_a   1.000
_cell.length_b   1.000
_cell.length_c   1.000
_cell.angle_alpha   90.00
_cell.angle_beta   90.00
_cell.angle_gamma   90.00
#
_symmetry.space_group_name_H-M   'P 1'
#
loop_
_entity.id
_entity.type
_entity.pdbx_description
1 polymer ?
#
loop_
_entity_poly.entity_id
_entity_poly.type
_entity_poly.pdbx_seq_one_letter_code
_entity_poly.pdbx_strand_id
1 'polypeptide(L)'
;MTALETKADAEALINKEGIEYVSVRFTDLIGVQQHFTVPASEFLKDAFTDGMPFDGSSVEGFQAINESDMKLVPDVSTAFIDPFRKHKTLDVAFSIVDPLTDEPYSRDPRQVAGKAEAYLKSTGIADTASFAPEAEFFIFDKVRFENSMQRSFYEVDSIEAPWNSGIDTEDDGTPNIAFKNRVKKGYFPVPPIDHTQDLRDDMVANLQKVSLILERSHHEVAGAGQQEINYRFNSLQHAGDDLMKYKYVVHETAALAGKAATFMPKPIAGDNGTGMHCHQSLWKDGKPLFYDEKNYGGLSDLARWYIGGLIKHSSSVLAFTNPSLNSYHRLVPGFEAPVNLVYSARNRSAAIRIPLAGTSPAAKRIEFRAPDPSCNPFLAFSAQLMAGLDGILNHIEPPAPVDKDLYELPPEEHAGIKQVPSSLAEAMDALEEDHDFLTAGDVFTDDLIDTWISIKRGEIDQARLAPTPLEYELYFHI
;
A
#
# COMPACT_ATOMS: atom_id res chain seq x y z
N MET A 1 -6.63 4.00 22.84
CA MET A 1 -8.03 4.33 23.21
C MET A 1 -8.83 3.04 23.27
N THR A 2 -9.91 2.98 24.07
CA THR A 2 -10.92 1.91 23.93
C THR A 2 -11.54 2.08 22.54
N ALA A 3 -11.74 1.00 21.80
CA ALA A 3 -12.39 1.08 20.49
C ALA A 3 -13.77 1.73 20.63
N LEU A 4 -14.07 2.70 19.74
CA LEU A 4 -15.40 3.29 19.67
C LEU A 4 -16.26 2.38 18.78
N GLU A 5 -17.49 2.15 19.16
CA GLU A 5 -18.40 1.29 18.40
C GLU A 5 -19.70 2.00 18.03
N THR A 6 -20.07 3.01 18.78
CA THR A 6 -21.38 3.65 18.67
C THR A 6 -21.30 5.18 18.60
N LYS A 7 -22.41 5.80 18.16
CA LYS A 7 -22.60 7.27 18.27
C LYS A 7 -22.37 7.77 19.69
N ALA A 8 -22.85 7.03 20.72
CA ALA A 8 -22.71 7.43 22.11
C ALA A 8 -21.23 7.44 22.56
N ASP A 9 -20.41 6.49 22.05
CA ASP A 9 -18.98 6.48 22.35
C ASP A 9 -18.27 7.68 21.70
N ALA A 10 -18.63 8.01 20.47
CA ALA A 10 -18.10 9.18 19.77
C ALA A 10 -18.49 10.49 20.48
N GLU A 11 -19.75 10.63 20.90
CA GLU A 11 -20.24 11.79 21.68
C GLU A 11 -19.51 11.91 23.02
N ALA A 12 -19.32 10.80 23.72
CA ALA A 12 -18.59 10.80 24.99
C ALA A 12 -17.14 11.25 24.80
N LEU A 13 -16.45 10.78 23.74
CA LEU A 13 -15.10 11.19 23.44
C LEU A 13 -15.02 12.67 23.03
N ILE A 14 -15.93 13.13 22.18
CA ILE A 14 -16.00 14.54 21.73
C ILE A 14 -16.13 15.47 22.93
N ASN A 15 -17.08 15.17 23.84
CA ASN A 15 -17.31 15.96 25.04
C ASN A 15 -16.13 15.92 26.02
N LYS A 16 -15.57 14.73 26.25
CA LYS A 16 -14.45 14.53 27.19
C LYS A 16 -13.20 15.28 26.75
N GLU A 17 -12.86 15.19 25.48
CA GLU A 17 -11.63 15.75 24.94
C GLU A 17 -11.81 17.20 24.44
N GLY A 18 -13.02 17.72 24.38
CA GLY A 18 -13.33 19.05 23.86
C GLY A 18 -13.02 19.16 22.36
N ILE A 19 -13.44 18.17 21.59
CA ILE A 19 -13.23 18.13 20.13
C ILE A 19 -14.15 19.15 19.48
N GLU A 20 -13.58 20.00 18.63
CA GLU A 20 -14.28 21.10 17.96
C GLU A 20 -14.81 20.68 16.59
N TYR A 21 -14.03 19.86 15.87
CA TYR A 21 -14.31 19.45 14.48
C TYR A 21 -14.19 17.96 14.28
N VAL A 22 -14.89 17.46 13.27
CA VAL A 22 -14.71 16.09 12.76
C VAL A 22 -14.23 16.19 11.32
N SER A 23 -13.11 15.53 11.01
CA SER A 23 -12.64 15.32 9.65
C SER A 23 -13.29 14.07 9.10
N VAL A 24 -14.17 14.25 8.12
CA VAL A 24 -14.85 13.18 7.38
C VAL A 24 -13.87 12.71 6.32
N ARG A 25 -13.34 11.49 6.47
CA ARG A 25 -12.33 10.94 5.54
C ARG A 25 -12.87 9.75 4.77
N PHE A 26 -12.57 9.70 3.49
CA PHE A 26 -12.82 8.53 2.64
C PHE A 26 -11.69 8.38 1.63
N THR A 27 -11.59 7.21 1.01
CA THR A 27 -10.53 6.93 0.02
C THR A 27 -11.19 6.78 -1.34
N ASP A 28 -10.65 7.48 -2.34
CA ASP A 28 -11.15 7.37 -3.70
C ASP A 28 -10.65 6.08 -4.40
N LEU A 29 -11.10 5.84 -5.63
CA LEU A 29 -10.80 4.62 -6.35
C LEU A 29 -9.28 4.43 -6.57
N ILE A 30 -8.54 5.51 -6.84
CA ILE A 30 -7.09 5.45 -7.08
C ILE A 30 -6.24 5.37 -5.81
N GLY A 31 -6.86 5.49 -4.63
CA GLY A 31 -6.17 5.35 -3.34
C GLY A 31 -5.76 6.68 -2.70
N VAL A 32 -6.26 7.81 -3.19
CA VAL A 32 -6.06 9.10 -2.55
C VAL A 32 -7.09 9.30 -1.44
N GLN A 33 -6.63 9.74 -0.27
CA GLN A 33 -7.53 10.07 0.83
C GLN A 33 -8.12 11.45 0.63
N GLN A 34 -9.45 11.50 0.57
CA GLN A 34 -10.26 12.72 0.46
C GLN A 34 -10.82 13.09 1.82
N HIS A 35 -11.05 14.40 2.07
CA HIS A 35 -11.70 14.83 3.30
C HIS A 35 -12.41 16.18 3.18
N PHE A 36 -13.35 16.38 4.09
CA PHE A 36 -13.86 17.69 4.47
C PHE A 36 -14.10 17.73 5.99
N THR A 37 -14.27 18.92 6.53
CA THR A 37 -14.40 19.11 7.97
C THR A 37 -15.78 19.67 8.32
N VAL A 38 -16.39 19.12 9.37
CA VAL A 38 -17.65 19.62 9.93
C VAL A 38 -17.49 19.95 11.41
N PRO A 39 -18.27 20.90 11.98
CA PRO A 39 -18.37 21.05 13.43
C PRO A 39 -18.80 19.75 14.10
N ALA A 40 -18.25 19.44 15.27
CA ALA A 40 -18.60 18.22 16.00
C ALA A 40 -20.10 18.09 16.31
N SER A 41 -20.81 19.22 16.48
CA SER A 41 -22.26 19.25 16.66
C SER A 41 -23.02 18.76 15.44
N GLU A 42 -22.59 19.14 14.23
CA GLU A 42 -23.25 18.71 12.99
C GLU A 42 -22.97 17.22 12.70
N PHE A 43 -21.74 16.76 12.97
CA PHE A 43 -21.43 15.34 12.91
C PHE A 43 -22.34 14.49 13.79
N LEU A 44 -22.50 14.89 15.07
CA LEU A 44 -23.36 14.15 16.01
C LEU A 44 -24.85 14.24 15.65
N LYS A 45 -25.28 15.32 14.96
CA LYS A 45 -26.66 15.49 14.57
C LYS A 45 -27.02 14.56 13.39
N ASP A 46 -26.27 14.60 12.31
CA ASP A 46 -26.70 14.08 11.01
C ASP A 46 -25.94 12.82 10.55
N ALA A 47 -24.66 12.62 10.92
CA ALA A 47 -23.81 11.59 10.31
C ALA A 47 -24.31 10.15 10.55
N PHE A 48 -25.01 9.89 11.66
CA PHE A 48 -25.47 8.54 12.05
C PHE A 48 -26.92 8.23 11.62
N THR A 49 -27.64 9.19 11.11
CA THR A 49 -29.04 9.03 10.68
C THR A 49 -29.18 9.25 9.19
N ASP A 50 -28.82 10.43 8.72
CA ASP A 50 -28.98 10.84 7.32
C ASP A 50 -27.69 10.64 6.51
N GLY A 51 -26.56 10.43 7.18
CA GLY A 51 -25.23 10.42 6.58
C GLY A 51 -24.75 11.82 6.18
N MET A 52 -23.57 11.89 5.57
CA MET A 52 -22.96 13.15 5.13
C MET A 52 -22.97 13.19 3.60
N PRO A 53 -23.72 14.14 2.97
CA PRO A 53 -23.79 14.24 1.51
C PRO A 53 -22.49 14.82 0.93
N PHE A 54 -22.13 14.39 -0.28
CA PHE A 54 -21.05 14.98 -1.07
C PHE A 54 -21.26 14.78 -2.57
N ASP A 55 -20.54 15.56 -3.38
CA ASP A 55 -20.55 15.49 -4.83
C ASP A 55 -19.53 14.44 -5.32
N GLY A 56 -20.01 13.27 -5.71
CA GLY A 56 -19.18 12.17 -6.24
C GLY A 56 -18.59 12.46 -7.62
N SER A 57 -19.15 13.40 -8.39
CA SER A 57 -18.61 13.75 -9.72
C SER A 57 -17.31 14.53 -9.66
N SER A 58 -16.99 15.08 -8.50
CA SER A 58 -15.73 15.79 -8.23
C SER A 58 -14.60 14.86 -7.78
N VAL A 59 -14.88 13.55 -7.65
CA VAL A 59 -13.91 12.53 -7.19
C VAL A 59 -13.59 11.59 -8.34
N GLU A 60 -12.29 11.41 -8.61
CA GLU A 60 -11.83 10.61 -9.74
C GLU A 60 -12.27 9.13 -9.63
N GLY A 61 -12.86 8.63 -10.72
CA GLY A 61 -13.34 7.26 -10.82
C GLY A 61 -14.70 7.00 -10.16
N PHE A 62 -15.37 8.02 -9.60
CA PHE A 62 -16.68 7.86 -8.99
C PHE A 62 -17.82 8.09 -9.98
N GLN A 63 -18.71 9.05 -9.75
CA GLN A 63 -19.94 9.21 -10.53
C GLN A 63 -19.82 10.25 -11.65
N ALA A 64 -20.72 10.16 -12.62
CA ALA A 64 -20.90 11.20 -13.59
C ALA A 64 -21.74 12.37 -13.01
N ILE A 65 -21.66 13.55 -13.62
CA ILE A 65 -22.30 14.76 -13.13
C ILE A 65 -23.84 14.68 -13.01
N ASN A 66 -24.45 13.79 -13.78
CA ASN A 66 -25.91 13.56 -13.74
C ASN A 66 -26.37 12.64 -12.60
N GLU A 67 -25.44 12.01 -11.88
CA GLU A 67 -25.68 11.11 -10.73
C GLU A 67 -24.71 11.42 -9.60
N SER A 68 -24.44 12.71 -9.38
CA SER A 68 -23.34 13.18 -8.52
C SER A 68 -23.59 13.03 -7.03
N ASP A 69 -24.85 13.00 -6.59
CA ASP A 69 -25.19 12.98 -5.17
C ASP A 69 -24.84 11.61 -4.56
N MET A 70 -23.98 11.65 -3.54
CA MET A 70 -23.55 10.47 -2.80
C MET A 70 -23.61 10.72 -1.30
N LYS A 71 -23.60 9.64 -0.51
CA LYS A 71 -23.73 9.70 0.95
C LYS A 71 -22.60 8.94 1.63
N LEU A 72 -22.02 9.56 2.67
CA LEU A 72 -20.99 9.01 3.54
C LEU A 72 -21.57 8.56 4.86
N VAL A 73 -21.20 7.35 5.32
CA VAL A 73 -21.61 6.76 6.61
C VAL A 73 -20.37 6.51 7.47
N PRO A 74 -20.33 6.99 8.73
CA PRO A 74 -19.14 6.92 9.57
C PRO A 74 -18.87 5.52 10.11
N ASP A 75 -17.58 5.17 10.19
CA ASP A 75 -17.09 4.05 10.98
C ASP A 75 -16.26 4.59 12.16
N VAL A 76 -16.90 4.77 13.29
CA VAL A 76 -16.23 5.36 14.47
C VAL A 76 -15.16 4.47 15.10
N SER A 77 -15.10 3.18 14.73
CA SER A 77 -14.02 2.29 15.18
C SER A 77 -12.64 2.72 14.67
N THR A 78 -12.63 3.47 13.57
CA THR A 78 -11.41 4.01 12.93
C THR A 78 -10.93 5.33 13.52
N ALA A 79 -11.72 5.93 14.42
CA ALA A 79 -11.53 7.30 14.88
C ALA A 79 -10.22 7.50 15.65
N PHE A 80 -9.57 8.62 15.41
CA PHE A 80 -8.43 9.09 16.19
C PHE A 80 -8.44 10.62 16.31
N ILE A 81 -7.80 11.14 17.37
CA ILE A 81 -7.61 12.59 17.53
C ILE A 81 -6.37 12.97 16.70
N ASP A 82 -6.54 13.88 15.74
CA ASP A 82 -5.46 14.31 14.86
C ASP A 82 -4.35 15.06 15.64
N PRO A 83 -3.12 14.54 15.64
CA PRO A 83 -2.03 15.18 16.42
C PRO A 83 -1.45 16.43 15.75
N PHE A 84 -1.86 16.75 14.51
CA PHE A 84 -1.26 17.82 13.70
C PHE A 84 -2.14 19.08 13.60
N ARG A 85 -3.40 19.00 13.98
CA ARG A 85 -4.33 20.12 13.82
C ARG A 85 -4.26 21.09 14.98
N LYS A 86 -4.33 22.38 14.66
CA LYS A 86 -4.38 23.47 15.65
C LYS A 86 -5.64 23.40 16.54
N HIS A 87 -6.78 23.11 15.94
CA HIS A 87 -8.03 22.87 16.62
C HIS A 87 -8.22 21.36 16.82
N LYS A 88 -8.71 20.97 17.98
CA LYS A 88 -8.93 19.53 18.26
C LYS A 88 -9.91 18.94 17.26
N THR A 89 -9.42 18.05 16.44
CA THR A 89 -10.15 17.41 15.35
C THR A 89 -10.16 15.90 15.58
N LEU A 90 -11.33 15.28 15.42
CA LEU A 90 -11.49 13.83 15.37
C LEU A 90 -11.53 13.41 13.90
N ASP A 91 -10.59 12.61 13.49
CA ASP A 91 -10.59 11.98 12.17
C ASP A 91 -11.38 10.67 12.22
N VAL A 92 -12.27 10.47 11.26
CA VAL A 92 -13.12 9.29 11.14
C VAL A 92 -13.13 8.84 9.69
N ALA A 93 -12.93 7.54 9.43
CA ALA A 93 -13.13 6.97 8.11
C ALA A 93 -14.62 6.73 7.85
N PHE A 94 -15.02 6.99 6.60
CA PHE A 94 -16.40 6.81 6.14
C PHE A 94 -16.44 5.84 4.98
N SER A 95 -17.53 5.11 4.88
CA SER A 95 -17.89 4.31 3.72
C SER A 95 -18.94 5.05 2.88
N ILE A 96 -18.96 4.77 1.59
CA ILE A 96 -19.84 5.43 0.63
C ILE A 96 -21.03 4.52 0.33
N VAL A 97 -22.22 5.11 0.33
CA VAL A 97 -23.47 4.42 0.01
C VAL A 97 -24.30 5.23 -0.98
N ASP A 98 -25.17 4.56 -1.70
CA ASP A 98 -26.19 5.21 -2.54
C ASP A 98 -27.15 5.99 -1.65
N PRO A 99 -27.45 7.27 -1.97
CA PRO A 99 -28.26 8.11 -1.11
C PRO A 99 -29.75 7.74 -1.04
N LEU A 100 -30.25 6.94 -2.01
CA LEU A 100 -31.66 6.56 -2.08
C LEU A 100 -31.92 5.16 -1.50
N THR A 101 -30.97 4.23 -1.67
CA THR A 101 -31.16 2.83 -1.32
C THR A 101 -30.37 2.42 -0.07
N ASP A 102 -29.38 3.19 0.36
CA ASP A 102 -28.39 2.86 1.39
C ASP A 102 -27.51 1.65 1.03
N GLU A 103 -27.55 1.19 -0.22
CA GLU A 103 -26.71 0.11 -0.70
C GLU A 103 -25.23 0.55 -0.79
N PRO A 104 -24.27 -0.34 -0.49
CA PRO A 104 -22.85 -0.05 -0.63
C PRO A 104 -22.49 0.38 -2.05
N TYR A 105 -21.76 1.50 -2.18
CA TYR A 105 -21.30 1.96 -3.49
C TYR A 105 -20.25 1.01 -4.07
N SER A 106 -20.45 0.56 -5.32
CA SER A 106 -19.62 -0.46 -5.97
C SER A 106 -18.16 -0.09 -6.13
N ARG A 107 -17.87 1.22 -6.30
CA ARG A 107 -16.51 1.74 -6.49
C ARG A 107 -15.89 2.32 -5.22
N ASP A 108 -16.51 2.15 -4.06
CA ASP A 108 -15.87 2.47 -2.78
C ASP A 108 -14.86 1.37 -2.41
N PRO A 109 -13.54 1.66 -2.41
CA PRO A 109 -12.52 0.66 -2.13
C PRO A 109 -12.66 0.04 -0.73
N ARG A 110 -13.08 0.85 0.25
CA ARG A 110 -13.27 0.38 1.62
C ARG A 110 -14.44 -0.60 1.72
N GLN A 111 -15.51 -0.40 0.94
CA GLN A 111 -16.62 -1.35 0.83
C GLN A 111 -16.19 -2.65 0.14
N VAL A 112 -15.31 -2.59 -0.87
CA VAL A 112 -14.73 -3.79 -1.50
C VAL A 112 -13.98 -4.63 -0.46
N ALA A 113 -13.20 -4.01 0.43
CA ALA A 113 -12.50 -4.71 1.51
C ALA A 113 -13.48 -5.39 2.48
N GLY A 114 -14.55 -4.72 2.87
CA GLY A 114 -15.61 -5.30 3.70
C GLY A 114 -16.31 -6.47 3.03
N LYS A 115 -16.60 -6.38 1.73
CA LYS A 115 -17.17 -7.47 0.92
C LYS A 115 -16.23 -8.66 0.81
N ALA A 116 -14.91 -8.44 0.67
CA ALA A 116 -13.92 -9.50 0.63
C ALA A 116 -13.87 -10.29 1.95
N GLU A 117 -13.92 -9.60 3.10
CA GLU A 117 -14.03 -10.26 4.41
C GLU A 117 -15.36 -11.01 4.59
N ALA A 118 -16.46 -10.45 4.11
CA ALA A 118 -17.76 -11.11 4.14
C ALA A 118 -17.78 -12.36 3.25
N TYR A 119 -17.20 -12.28 2.06
CA TYR A 119 -17.06 -13.42 1.15
C TYR A 119 -16.20 -14.53 1.78
N LEU A 120 -15.04 -14.21 2.37
CA LEU A 120 -14.22 -15.16 3.10
C LEU A 120 -15.05 -15.94 4.14
N LYS A 121 -15.84 -15.23 4.96
CA LYS A 121 -16.71 -15.85 5.98
C LYS A 121 -17.77 -16.75 5.34
N SER A 122 -18.38 -16.33 4.23
CA SER A 122 -19.41 -17.09 3.52
C SER A 122 -18.92 -18.41 2.93
N THR A 123 -17.63 -18.50 2.55
CA THR A 123 -17.02 -19.75 2.08
C THR A 123 -16.89 -20.82 3.17
N GLY A 124 -16.97 -20.41 4.44
CA GLY A 124 -16.72 -21.29 5.58
C GLY A 124 -15.25 -21.73 5.78
N ILE A 125 -14.33 -21.23 4.95
CA ILE A 125 -12.89 -21.53 5.05
C ILE A 125 -12.30 -20.88 6.31
N ALA A 126 -12.50 -19.58 6.46
CA ALA A 126 -11.96 -18.79 7.55
C ALA A 126 -12.95 -17.68 7.95
N ASP A 127 -12.74 -17.06 9.11
CA ASP A 127 -13.52 -15.92 9.58
C ASP A 127 -12.71 -14.61 9.58
N THR A 128 -11.39 -14.71 9.51
CA THR A 128 -10.48 -13.56 9.56
C THR A 128 -9.31 -13.76 8.60
N ALA A 129 -9.04 -12.73 7.80
CA ALA A 129 -7.81 -12.57 7.04
C ALA A 129 -6.97 -11.47 7.68
N SER A 130 -5.76 -11.80 8.12
CA SER A 130 -4.83 -10.85 8.71
C SER A 130 -3.84 -10.36 7.68
N PHE A 131 -3.63 -9.04 7.61
CA PHE A 131 -2.66 -8.37 6.75
C PHE A 131 -1.71 -7.48 7.56
N ALA A 132 -0.43 -7.55 7.24
CA ALA A 132 0.61 -6.66 7.77
C ALA A 132 1.46 -6.14 6.62
N PRO A 133 1.19 -4.94 6.11
CA PRO A 133 2.02 -4.32 5.09
C PRO A 133 3.29 -3.73 5.70
N GLU A 134 4.44 -3.94 5.04
CA GLU A 134 5.72 -3.31 5.33
C GLU A 134 5.95 -2.22 4.28
N ALA A 135 5.34 -1.04 4.47
CA ALA A 135 5.40 0.04 3.51
C ALA A 135 6.67 0.89 3.69
N GLU A 136 7.58 0.78 2.73
CA GLU A 136 8.76 1.62 2.63
C GLU A 136 8.42 3.00 2.05
N PHE A 137 9.26 4.00 2.31
CA PHE A 137 9.12 5.35 1.77
C PHE A 137 10.46 6.08 1.71
N PHE A 138 10.53 7.18 0.94
CA PHE A 138 11.68 8.05 0.91
C PHE A 138 11.39 9.38 1.60
N ILE A 139 12.42 9.97 2.21
CA ILE A 139 12.41 11.34 2.72
C ILE A 139 13.43 12.16 1.93
N PHE A 140 12.96 13.26 1.32
CA PHE A 140 13.80 14.20 0.58
C PHE A 140 13.80 15.56 1.24
N ASP A 141 14.97 16.24 1.19
CA ASP A 141 15.14 17.63 1.59
C ASP A 141 14.55 18.57 0.54
N LYS A 142 14.56 18.14 -0.74
CA LYS A 142 14.09 18.94 -1.86
C LYS A 142 13.53 18.08 -2.97
N VAL A 143 12.40 18.50 -3.51
CA VAL A 143 11.77 17.87 -4.68
C VAL A 143 11.32 18.94 -5.65
N ARG A 144 11.73 18.85 -6.91
CA ARG A 144 11.23 19.68 -8.00
C ARG A 144 10.97 18.80 -9.22
N PHE A 145 9.90 19.09 -9.94
CA PHE A 145 9.62 18.47 -11.23
C PHE A 145 8.86 19.43 -12.13
N GLU A 146 9.00 19.23 -13.42
CA GLU A 146 8.23 19.93 -14.44
C GLU A 146 7.95 18.97 -15.60
N ASN A 147 6.73 19.00 -16.10
CA ASN A 147 6.34 18.30 -17.32
C ASN A 147 5.49 19.25 -18.17
N SER A 148 6.16 19.99 -19.08
CA SER A 148 5.56 20.94 -19.99
C SER A 148 5.97 20.62 -21.44
N MET A 149 5.40 21.35 -22.42
CA MET A 149 5.69 21.10 -23.85
C MET A 149 7.15 21.22 -24.22
N GLN A 150 7.92 22.08 -23.54
CA GLN A 150 9.31 22.35 -23.87
C GLN A 150 10.31 21.91 -22.78
N ARG A 151 9.81 21.41 -21.65
CA ARG A 151 10.67 21.06 -20.53
C ARG A 151 10.10 19.91 -19.73
N SER A 152 10.94 18.90 -19.50
CA SER A 152 10.61 17.77 -18.63
C SER A 152 11.83 17.43 -17.78
N PHE A 153 11.68 17.39 -16.46
CA PHE A 153 12.70 16.96 -15.52
C PHE A 153 12.08 16.59 -14.19
N TYR A 154 12.80 15.83 -13.40
CA TYR A 154 12.64 15.78 -11.96
C TYR A 154 14.01 15.99 -11.29
N GLU A 155 14.00 16.55 -10.09
CA GLU A 155 15.17 16.77 -9.26
C GLU A 155 14.79 16.50 -7.82
N VAL A 156 15.51 15.58 -7.19
CA VAL A 156 15.36 15.26 -5.77
C VAL A 156 16.69 15.43 -5.08
N ASP A 157 16.65 15.84 -3.82
CA ASP A 157 17.85 15.95 -2.99
C ASP A 157 17.62 15.40 -1.59
N SER A 158 18.68 14.89 -0.99
CA SER A 158 18.73 14.37 0.36
C SER A 158 20.12 14.59 0.97
N ILE A 159 20.16 15.06 2.20
CA ILE A 159 21.40 15.21 2.96
C ILE A 159 22.25 13.93 3.01
N GLU A 160 21.61 12.77 2.94
CA GLU A 160 22.25 11.44 2.97
C GLU A 160 22.76 10.98 1.61
N ALA A 161 22.40 11.70 0.55
CA ALA A 161 22.64 11.24 -0.82
C ALA A 161 24.12 11.20 -1.18
N PRO A 162 24.57 10.15 -1.89
CA PRO A 162 25.98 10.00 -2.29
C PRO A 162 26.46 11.09 -3.25
N TRP A 163 25.55 11.71 -4.03
CA TRP A 163 25.93 12.81 -4.94
C TRP A 163 26.30 14.10 -4.21
N ASN A 164 25.95 14.24 -2.92
CA ASN A 164 26.32 15.38 -2.08
C ASN A 164 27.66 15.21 -1.36
N SER A 165 28.42 14.12 -1.59
CA SER A 165 29.69 13.89 -0.92
C SER A 165 30.79 14.88 -1.30
N GLY A 166 30.68 15.58 -2.44
CA GLY A 166 31.65 16.54 -2.95
C GLY A 166 31.28 18.01 -2.75
N ILE A 167 30.19 18.35 -2.07
CA ILE A 167 29.82 19.74 -1.77
C ILE A 167 30.62 20.28 -0.57
N ASP A 168 30.84 21.59 -0.52
CA ASP A 168 31.56 22.23 0.59
C ASP A 168 30.65 22.48 1.81
N THR A 169 29.41 22.85 1.55
CA THR A 169 28.40 23.16 2.57
C THR A 169 27.05 22.53 2.23
N GLU A 170 26.31 22.13 3.25
CA GLU A 170 24.92 21.70 3.15
C GLU A 170 24.01 22.92 2.87
N ASP A 171 22.75 22.66 2.50
CA ASP A 171 21.74 23.70 2.16
C ASP A 171 21.47 24.69 3.32
N ASP A 172 21.63 24.26 4.58
CA ASP A 172 21.50 25.10 5.77
C ASP A 172 22.73 25.93 6.08
N GLY A 173 23.79 25.84 5.25
CA GLY A 173 25.03 26.55 5.39
C GLY A 173 26.06 25.91 6.35
N THR A 174 25.77 24.75 6.90
CA THR A 174 26.74 23.98 7.71
C THR A 174 27.80 23.31 6.81
N PRO A 175 29.05 23.10 7.32
CA PRO A 175 30.05 22.35 6.55
C PRO A 175 29.61 20.92 6.27
N ASN A 176 29.87 20.44 5.05
CA ASN A 176 29.69 19.02 4.72
C ASN A 176 30.70 18.18 5.53
N ILE A 177 30.21 17.30 6.38
CA ILE A 177 30.98 16.38 7.20
C ILE A 177 31.18 15.00 6.62
N ALA A 178 30.79 14.81 5.34
CA ALA A 178 30.98 13.61 4.53
C ALA A 178 30.31 12.31 5.04
N PHE A 179 29.35 12.39 5.97
CA PHE A 179 28.54 11.25 6.38
C PHE A 179 27.39 11.04 5.39
N LYS A 180 27.67 10.40 4.26
CA LYS A 180 26.73 10.10 3.18
C LYS A 180 26.59 8.58 2.99
N ASN A 181 25.37 8.11 2.72
CA ASN A 181 25.15 6.73 2.38
C ASN A 181 25.63 6.44 0.95
N ARG A 182 26.20 5.26 0.74
CA ARG A 182 26.53 4.79 -0.61
C ARG A 182 25.29 4.15 -1.25
N VAL A 183 25.22 4.16 -2.57
CA VAL A 183 24.20 3.48 -3.36
C VAL A 183 24.06 2.02 -2.90
N LYS A 184 22.85 1.56 -2.59
CA LYS A 184 22.51 0.22 -2.07
C LYS A 184 23.25 -0.18 -0.78
N LYS A 185 23.62 0.76 0.06
CA LYS A 185 24.34 0.52 1.33
C LYS A 185 23.74 1.28 2.53
N GLY A 186 22.46 1.68 2.42
CA GLY A 186 21.76 2.39 3.47
C GLY A 186 21.14 1.51 4.56
N TYR A 187 21.28 0.19 4.52
CA TYR A 187 20.61 -0.69 5.47
C TYR A 187 21.25 -0.65 6.85
N PHE A 188 20.47 -0.16 7.84
CA PHE A 188 20.83 -0.11 9.27
C PHE A 188 22.10 0.70 9.62
N PRO A 189 22.41 1.84 9.00
CA PRO A 189 23.51 2.66 9.48
C PRO A 189 23.19 3.22 10.88
N VAL A 190 24.23 3.55 11.63
CA VAL A 190 24.05 4.28 12.88
C VAL A 190 24.31 5.76 12.64
N PRO A 191 23.73 6.70 13.41
CA PRO A 191 24.10 8.10 13.37
C PRO A 191 25.62 8.28 13.60
N PRO A 192 26.30 9.22 12.92
CA PRO A 192 25.72 10.29 12.12
C PRO A 192 25.49 9.97 10.63
N ILE A 193 25.67 8.72 10.18
CA ILE A 193 25.37 8.34 8.79
C ILE A 193 23.85 8.31 8.56
N ASP A 194 23.07 7.79 9.52
CA ASP A 194 21.61 7.90 9.55
C ASP A 194 21.22 9.32 10.03
N HIS A 195 20.98 10.21 9.10
CA HIS A 195 20.55 11.59 9.40
C HIS A 195 19.05 11.70 9.71
N THR A 196 18.29 10.64 9.48
CA THR A 196 16.84 10.64 9.56
C THR A 196 16.27 9.99 10.82
N GLN A 197 17.13 9.48 11.72
CA GLN A 197 16.67 8.75 12.91
C GLN A 197 15.70 9.57 13.76
N ASP A 198 16.06 10.80 14.14
CA ASP A 198 15.22 11.63 15.01
C ASP A 198 13.86 11.93 14.36
N LEU A 199 13.84 12.22 13.05
CA LEU A 199 12.59 12.43 12.29
C LEU A 199 11.75 11.15 12.23
N ARG A 200 12.39 10.00 12.05
CA ARG A 200 11.69 8.70 12.07
C ARG A 200 11.13 8.38 13.45
N ASP A 201 11.84 8.74 14.52
CA ASP A 201 11.35 8.60 15.90
C ASP A 201 10.15 9.53 16.17
N ASP A 202 10.13 10.74 15.61
CA ASP A 202 8.96 11.63 15.63
C ASP A 202 7.78 11.02 14.88
N MET A 203 8.01 10.39 13.72
CA MET A 203 6.97 9.64 13.00
C MET A 203 6.40 8.51 13.86
N VAL A 204 7.26 7.70 14.50
CA VAL A 204 6.86 6.62 15.41
C VAL A 204 6.00 7.17 16.56
N ALA A 205 6.42 8.27 17.18
CA ALA A 205 5.67 8.90 18.27
C ALA A 205 4.30 9.40 17.82
N ASN A 206 4.18 9.95 16.63
CA ASN A 206 2.92 10.41 16.06
C ASN A 206 2.01 9.24 15.62
N LEU A 207 2.57 8.18 15.05
CA LEU A 207 1.84 6.95 14.70
C LEU A 207 1.22 6.29 15.94
N GLN A 208 1.92 6.29 17.08
CA GLN A 208 1.38 5.80 18.35
C GLN A 208 0.18 6.62 18.84
N LYS A 209 0.17 7.95 18.60
CA LYS A 209 -0.97 8.82 18.96
C LYS A 209 -2.23 8.48 18.19
N VAL A 210 -2.10 7.99 16.95
CA VAL A 210 -3.23 7.53 16.12
C VAL A 210 -3.52 6.04 16.29
N SER A 211 -3.03 5.43 17.36
CA SER A 211 -3.30 4.06 17.82
C SER A 211 -2.66 2.94 16.99
N LEU A 212 -1.67 3.21 16.15
CA LEU A 212 -0.88 2.14 15.54
C LEU A 212 0.07 1.52 16.57
N ILE A 213 0.18 0.19 16.55
CA ILE A 213 1.08 -0.55 17.44
C ILE A 213 2.38 -0.80 16.69
N LEU A 214 3.39 0.01 16.98
CA LEU A 214 4.67 -0.01 16.29
C LEU A 214 5.56 -1.16 16.78
N GLU A 215 6.34 -1.75 15.87
CA GLU A 215 7.23 -2.88 16.16
C GLU A 215 8.70 -2.52 15.93
N ARG A 216 9.02 -1.80 14.85
CA ARG A 216 10.39 -1.45 14.48
C ARG A 216 10.41 -0.28 13.52
N SER A 217 11.50 0.49 13.52
CA SER A 217 11.80 1.51 12.51
C SER A 217 13.27 1.47 12.14
N HIS A 218 13.60 1.72 10.89
CA HIS A 218 14.98 1.73 10.41
C HIS A 218 15.15 2.44 9.07
N HIS A 219 16.40 2.80 8.76
CA HIS A 219 16.81 3.20 7.42
C HIS A 219 16.91 1.97 6.52
N GLU A 220 16.44 2.08 5.28
CA GLU A 220 16.41 1.02 4.28
C GLU A 220 17.63 1.05 3.33
N VAL A 221 17.64 0.11 2.35
CA VAL A 221 18.81 -0.20 1.51
C VAL A 221 19.22 0.96 0.60
N ALA A 222 18.27 1.73 0.04
CA ALA A 222 18.61 2.86 -0.81
C ALA A 222 19.28 3.98 -0.01
N GLY A 223 20.39 4.50 -0.54
CA GLY A 223 21.27 5.40 0.20
C GLY A 223 20.74 6.81 0.40
N ALA A 224 19.72 7.24 -0.33
CA ALA A 224 19.25 8.63 -0.32
C ALA A 224 17.91 8.78 0.44
N GLY A 225 17.87 8.41 1.71
CA GLY A 225 16.75 8.70 2.60
C GLY A 225 15.60 7.69 2.57
N GLN A 226 15.84 6.42 2.24
CA GLN A 226 14.81 5.37 2.28
C GLN A 226 14.59 4.86 3.71
N GLN A 227 13.32 4.73 4.10
CA GLN A 227 12.88 4.40 5.45
C GLN A 227 11.84 3.30 5.46
N GLU A 228 11.74 2.59 6.59
CA GLU A 228 10.66 1.65 6.89
C GLU A 228 10.28 1.75 8.37
N ILE A 229 8.96 1.73 8.66
CA ILE A 229 8.41 1.66 10.00
C ILE A 229 7.38 0.54 10.03
N ASN A 230 7.67 -0.53 10.77
CA ASN A 230 6.80 -1.68 10.88
C ASN A 230 5.79 -1.49 12.03
N TYR A 231 4.57 -1.90 11.77
CA TYR A 231 3.49 -1.93 12.75
C TYR A 231 2.72 -3.26 12.69
N ARG A 232 1.98 -3.54 13.75
CA ARG A 232 1.28 -4.81 13.90
C ARG A 232 0.19 -5.00 12.86
N PHE A 233 -0.04 -6.26 12.45
CA PHE A 233 -1.11 -6.68 11.55
C PHE A 233 -2.51 -6.32 12.09
N ASN A 234 -3.47 -6.24 11.17
CA ASN A 234 -4.89 -6.09 11.47
C ASN A 234 -5.73 -6.96 10.52
N SER A 235 -7.06 -6.99 10.68
CA SER A 235 -7.96 -7.56 9.68
C SER A 235 -7.85 -6.78 8.37
N LEU A 236 -8.22 -7.38 7.24
CA LEU A 236 -7.99 -6.85 5.90
C LEU A 236 -8.46 -5.39 5.76
N GLN A 237 -9.73 -5.10 6.11
CA GLN A 237 -10.27 -3.74 5.99
C GLN A 237 -9.55 -2.77 6.92
N HIS A 238 -9.35 -3.14 8.19
CA HIS A 238 -8.64 -2.29 9.14
C HIS A 238 -7.15 -2.14 8.84
N ALA A 239 -6.50 -3.14 8.21
CA ALA A 239 -5.14 -2.98 7.71
C ALA A 239 -5.05 -1.92 6.60
N GLY A 240 -6.09 -1.82 5.76
CA GLY A 240 -6.25 -0.72 4.80
C GLY A 240 -6.39 0.63 5.50
N ASP A 241 -7.28 0.73 6.49
CA ASP A 241 -7.46 1.94 7.30
C ASP A 241 -6.14 2.36 7.99
N ASP A 242 -5.41 1.38 8.56
CA ASP A 242 -4.13 1.63 9.25
C ASP A 242 -3.04 2.10 8.29
N LEU A 243 -2.98 1.56 7.05
CA LEU A 243 -2.03 2.04 6.05
C LEU A 243 -2.35 3.47 5.59
N MET A 244 -3.63 3.84 5.47
CA MET A 244 -4.01 5.22 5.15
C MET A 244 -3.62 6.20 6.27
N LYS A 245 -3.82 5.82 7.55
CA LYS A 245 -3.33 6.58 8.71
C LYS A 245 -1.79 6.69 8.71
N TYR A 246 -1.10 5.59 8.42
CA TYR A 246 0.35 5.54 8.32
C TYR A 246 0.89 6.54 7.30
N LYS A 247 0.38 6.51 6.06
CA LYS A 247 0.77 7.43 5.00
C LYS A 247 0.53 8.88 5.41
N TYR A 248 -0.64 9.18 5.97
CA TYR A 248 -0.98 10.52 6.45
C TYR A 248 0.03 11.03 7.49
N VAL A 249 0.30 10.24 8.52
CA VAL A 249 1.21 10.63 9.62
C VAL A 249 2.64 10.82 9.12
N VAL A 250 3.11 9.95 8.22
CA VAL A 250 4.45 10.07 7.62
C VAL A 250 4.57 11.37 6.82
N HIS A 251 3.58 11.68 5.96
CA HIS A 251 3.57 12.92 5.18
C HIS A 251 3.53 14.17 6.07
N GLU A 252 2.62 14.22 7.06
CA GLU A 252 2.47 15.39 7.95
C GLU A 252 3.72 15.60 8.81
N THR A 253 4.30 14.51 9.36
CA THR A 253 5.52 14.65 10.18
C THR A 253 6.72 15.14 9.35
N ALA A 254 6.89 14.62 8.12
CA ALA A 254 7.92 15.09 7.22
C ALA A 254 7.72 16.57 6.83
N ALA A 255 6.50 16.96 6.50
CA ALA A 255 6.17 18.34 6.12
C ALA A 255 6.42 19.34 7.26
N LEU A 256 6.10 18.97 8.50
CA LEU A 256 6.42 19.79 9.68
C LEU A 256 7.92 19.97 9.91
N ALA A 257 8.72 18.99 9.49
CA ALA A 257 10.19 19.08 9.52
C ALA A 257 10.79 19.78 8.28
N GLY A 258 9.95 20.33 7.39
CA GLY A 258 10.40 20.98 6.15
C GLY A 258 10.93 20.01 5.09
N LYS A 259 10.57 18.74 5.17
CA LYS A 259 10.98 17.67 4.25
C LYS A 259 9.78 17.09 3.49
N ALA A 260 10.04 16.37 2.40
CA ALA A 260 9.04 15.69 1.61
C ALA A 260 9.18 14.17 1.76
N ALA A 261 8.11 13.50 2.22
CA ALA A 261 8.04 12.04 2.16
C ALA A 261 7.31 11.59 0.88
N THR A 262 7.72 10.47 0.31
CA THR A 262 7.04 9.87 -0.86
C THR A 262 7.00 8.35 -0.76
N PHE A 263 5.87 7.80 -1.18
CA PHE A 263 5.64 6.37 -1.36
C PHE A 263 5.77 5.92 -2.82
N MET A 264 6.41 6.72 -3.67
CA MET A 264 6.70 6.32 -5.06
C MET A 264 7.55 5.05 -5.08
N PRO A 265 7.19 4.06 -5.92
CA PRO A 265 7.92 2.78 -6.01
C PRO A 265 9.40 2.92 -6.46
N LYS A 266 9.70 3.90 -7.31
CA LYS A 266 11.05 4.13 -7.83
C LYS A 266 11.32 5.62 -8.06
N PRO A 267 11.55 6.40 -6.98
CA PRO A 267 11.79 7.84 -7.13
C PRO A 267 13.20 8.17 -7.61
N ILE A 268 14.17 7.27 -7.49
CA ILE A 268 15.58 7.47 -7.82
C ILE A 268 16.05 6.38 -8.79
N ALA A 269 16.67 6.80 -9.90
CA ALA A 269 17.33 5.89 -10.82
C ALA A 269 18.64 5.32 -10.22
N GLY A 270 18.92 4.03 -10.47
CA GLY A 270 20.19 3.40 -10.06
C GLY A 270 20.30 2.94 -8.62
N ASP A 271 19.36 3.28 -7.74
CA ASP A 271 19.27 2.78 -6.36
C ASP A 271 18.06 1.86 -6.17
N ASN A 272 17.86 1.26 -4.98
CA ASN A 272 16.71 0.41 -4.70
C ASN A 272 15.39 1.19 -4.74
N GLY A 273 14.31 0.50 -5.07
CA GLY A 273 12.95 1.04 -5.04
C GLY A 273 12.25 0.74 -3.71
N THR A 274 11.03 1.23 -3.60
CA THR A 274 10.15 1.15 -2.43
C THR A 274 9.17 0.00 -2.58
N GLY A 275 9.25 -0.99 -1.71
CA GLY A 275 8.31 -2.12 -1.65
C GLY A 275 7.23 -1.92 -0.59
N MET A 276 6.19 -2.73 -0.69
CA MET A 276 5.23 -2.95 0.37
C MET A 276 4.95 -4.44 0.50
N HIS A 277 5.80 -5.14 1.23
CA HIS A 277 5.64 -6.57 1.43
C HIS A 277 4.40 -6.86 2.27
N CYS A 278 3.49 -7.67 1.73
CA CYS A 278 2.23 -7.98 2.40
C CYS A 278 2.31 -9.33 3.10
N HIS A 279 2.48 -9.34 4.43
CA HIS A 279 2.33 -10.54 5.23
C HIS A 279 0.86 -10.89 5.38
N GLN A 280 0.51 -12.15 5.21
CA GLN A 280 -0.88 -12.62 5.19
C GLN A 280 -1.03 -13.96 5.91
N SER A 281 -2.16 -14.12 6.61
CA SER A 281 -2.58 -15.40 7.18
C SER A 281 -4.10 -15.45 7.36
N LEU A 282 -4.67 -16.67 7.32
CA LEU A 282 -6.08 -16.91 7.54
C LEU A 282 -6.31 -17.58 8.91
N TRP A 283 -7.41 -17.22 9.57
CA TRP A 283 -7.78 -17.69 10.90
C TRP A 283 -9.25 -18.12 10.94
N LYS A 284 -9.55 -19.12 11.75
CA LYS A 284 -10.91 -19.56 12.04
C LYS A 284 -11.07 -19.88 13.52
N ASP A 285 -12.08 -19.30 14.17
CA ASP A 285 -12.33 -19.48 15.60
C ASP A 285 -11.07 -19.22 16.46
N GLY A 286 -10.29 -18.18 16.10
CA GLY A 286 -9.04 -17.81 16.76
C GLY A 286 -7.86 -18.76 16.53
N LYS A 287 -7.97 -19.70 15.59
CA LYS A 287 -6.90 -20.66 15.24
C LYS A 287 -6.28 -20.32 13.89
N PRO A 288 -4.92 -20.34 13.79
CA PRO A 288 -4.23 -20.12 12.53
C PRO A 288 -4.41 -21.31 11.58
N LEU A 289 -4.65 -21.05 10.30
CA LEU A 289 -4.91 -22.09 9.30
C LEU A 289 -3.70 -22.42 8.44
N PHE A 290 -2.63 -21.62 8.48
CA PHE A 290 -1.50 -21.74 7.57
C PHE A 290 -0.38 -22.68 8.08
N TYR A 291 -0.49 -23.24 9.28
CA TYR A 291 0.55 -24.03 9.90
C TYR A 291 0.33 -25.54 9.76
N ASP A 292 1.37 -26.26 9.30
CA ASP A 292 1.54 -27.71 9.46
C ASP A 292 3.04 -28.03 9.53
N GLU A 293 3.52 -28.52 10.68
CA GLU A 293 4.94 -28.78 10.94
C GLU A 293 5.59 -29.82 10.00
N LYS A 294 4.77 -30.68 9.39
CA LYS A 294 5.25 -31.81 8.57
C LYS A 294 5.55 -31.43 7.13
N ASN A 295 5.00 -30.31 6.67
CA ASN A 295 5.10 -29.90 5.29
C ASN A 295 6.22 -28.87 5.06
N TYR A 296 6.56 -28.65 3.77
CA TYR A 296 7.58 -27.68 3.37
C TYR A 296 7.28 -26.30 3.97
N GLY A 297 8.32 -25.70 4.55
CA GLY A 297 8.23 -24.37 5.18
C GLY A 297 7.28 -24.32 6.39
N GLY A 298 6.75 -25.45 6.87
CA GLY A 298 5.75 -25.53 7.93
C GLY A 298 4.38 -25.00 7.48
N LEU A 299 4.04 -25.12 6.19
CA LEU A 299 2.77 -24.69 5.62
C LEU A 299 1.75 -25.82 5.57
N SER A 300 0.49 -25.52 5.91
CA SER A 300 -0.64 -26.39 5.65
C SER A 300 -0.93 -26.51 4.14
N ASP A 301 -1.69 -27.51 3.74
CA ASP A 301 -2.19 -27.63 2.34
C ASP A 301 -3.01 -26.41 1.95
N LEU A 302 -3.83 -25.88 2.86
CA LEU A 302 -4.60 -24.67 2.66
C LEU A 302 -3.71 -23.46 2.30
N ALA A 303 -2.61 -23.27 3.05
CA ALA A 303 -1.64 -22.20 2.75
C ALA A 303 -0.93 -22.41 1.41
N ARG A 304 -0.66 -23.67 1.06
CA ARG A 304 -0.05 -24.04 -0.23
C ARG A 304 -0.98 -23.71 -1.40
N TRP A 305 -2.26 -24.06 -1.31
CA TRP A 305 -3.26 -23.70 -2.33
C TRP A 305 -3.48 -22.19 -2.41
N TYR A 306 -3.47 -21.50 -1.27
CA TYR A 306 -3.51 -20.03 -1.25
C TYR A 306 -2.36 -19.42 -2.07
N ILE A 307 -1.13 -19.92 -1.89
CA ILE A 307 0.04 -19.55 -2.70
C ILE A 307 -0.20 -19.89 -4.18
N GLY A 308 -0.79 -21.05 -4.48
CA GLY A 308 -1.13 -21.47 -5.84
C GLY A 308 -2.04 -20.47 -6.54
N GLY A 309 -3.08 -20.00 -5.87
CA GLY A 309 -3.99 -18.97 -6.36
C GLY A 309 -3.27 -17.64 -6.60
N LEU A 310 -2.47 -17.17 -5.63
CA LEU A 310 -1.67 -15.94 -5.80
C LEU A 310 -0.73 -16.02 -7.00
N ILE A 311 -0.02 -17.13 -7.22
CA ILE A 311 0.89 -17.30 -8.37
C ILE A 311 0.11 -17.34 -9.68
N LYS A 312 -1.02 -18.06 -9.72
CA LYS A 312 -1.87 -18.17 -10.91
C LYS A 312 -2.33 -16.80 -11.38
N HIS A 313 -2.89 -16.00 -10.47
CA HIS A 313 -3.54 -14.71 -10.74
C HIS A 313 -2.61 -13.50 -10.56
N SER A 314 -1.31 -13.72 -10.29
CA SER A 314 -0.37 -12.62 -10.00
C SER A 314 -0.43 -11.48 -10.98
N SER A 315 -0.50 -11.75 -12.29
CA SER A 315 -0.48 -10.70 -13.32
C SER A 315 -1.68 -9.74 -13.19
N SER A 316 -2.87 -10.27 -12.91
CA SER A 316 -4.09 -9.49 -12.66
C SER A 316 -4.05 -8.81 -11.29
N VAL A 317 -3.54 -9.49 -10.25
CA VAL A 317 -3.38 -8.92 -8.90
C VAL A 317 -2.45 -7.72 -8.94
N LEU A 318 -1.39 -7.74 -9.76
CA LEU A 318 -0.46 -6.63 -9.90
C LEU A 318 -1.11 -5.38 -10.49
N ALA A 319 -2.21 -5.49 -11.22
CA ALA A 319 -3.00 -4.34 -11.65
C ALA A 319 -3.47 -3.45 -10.47
N PHE A 320 -3.70 -4.06 -9.30
CA PHE A 320 -4.11 -3.36 -8.08
C PHE A 320 -2.97 -3.14 -7.08
N THR A 321 -2.00 -4.04 -7.03
CA THR A 321 -0.89 -3.95 -6.06
C THR A 321 0.28 -3.13 -6.55
N ASN A 322 0.41 -2.94 -7.87
CA ASN A 322 1.48 -2.20 -8.55
C ASN A 322 0.87 -1.30 -9.64
N PRO A 323 0.03 -0.31 -9.25
CA PRO A 323 -0.92 0.33 -10.15
C PRO A 323 -0.36 1.54 -10.91
N SER A 324 0.92 1.80 -10.79
CA SER A 324 1.53 2.99 -11.41
C SER A 324 2.55 2.61 -12.48
N LEU A 325 2.78 3.51 -13.44
CA LEU A 325 3.90 3.40 -14.39
C LEU A 325 5.24 3.24 -13.65
N ASN A 326 5.36 3.93 -12.51
CA ASN A 326 6.56 3.92 -11.68
C ASN A 326 6.78 2.56 -10.96
N SER A 327 5.72 1.77 -10.74
CA SER A 327 5.79 0.41 -10.19
C SER A 327 6.70 -0.50 -11.02
N TYR A 328 6.66 -0.36 -12.34
CA TYR A 328 7.42 -1.19 -13.28
C TYR A 328 8.86 -0.69 -13.50
N HIS A 329 9.20 0.49 -13.01
CA HIS A 329 10.61 0.89 -12.82
C HIS A 329 11.25 0.24 -11.59
N ARG A 330 10.42 -0.14 -10.58
CA ARG A 330 10.88 -0.92 -9.42
C ARG A 330 11.01 -2.41 -9.76
N LEU A 331 10.03 -3.00 -10.44
CA LEU A 331 9.96 -4.44 -10.73
C LEU A 331 10.92 -4.82 -11.86
N VAL A 332 12.22 -4.62 -11.62
CA VAL A 332 13.31 -4.95 -12.53
C VAL A 332 14.38 -5.79 -11.82
N PRO A 333 15.07 -6.70 -12.51
CA PRO A 333 16.14 -7.50 -11.92
C PRO A 333 17.28 -6.64 -11.36
N GLY A 334 17.91 -7.10 -10.26
CA GLY A 334 19.12 -6.50 -9.71
C GLY A 334 18.91 -5.37 -8.68
N PHE A 335 17.68 -5.09 -8.28
CA PHE A 335 17.31 -4.07 -7.28
C PHE A 335 16.47 -4.63 -6.12
N GLU A 336 16.70 -5.89 -5.76
CA GLU A 336 15.98 -6.61 -4.70
C GLU A 336 14.45 -6.70 -4.90
N ALA A 337 13.97 -6.40 -6.11
CA ALA A 337 12.57 -6.52 -6.47
C ALA A 337 12.25 -7.95 -6.92
N PRO A 338 11.12 -8.53 -6.48
CA PRO A 338 10.74 -9.91 -6.79
C PRO A 338 10.05 -9.98 -8.16
N VAL A 339 10.82 -10.25 -9.22
CA VAL A 339 10.28 -10.38 -10.58
C VAL A 339 9.87 -11.81 -10.94
N ASN A 340 10.32 -12.81 -10.17
CA ASN A 340 10.06 -14.23 -10.45
C ASN A 340 8.89 -14.76 -9.60
N LEU A 341 7.84 -15.26 -10.25
CA LEU A 341 6.62 -15.77 -9.63
C LEU A 341 6.83 -17.19 -9.08
N VAL A 342 7.66 -17.29 -8.06
CA VAL A 342 7.93 -18.51 -7.30
C VAL A 342 7.73 -18.26 -5.81
N TYR A 343 7.67 -19.35 -5.04
CA TYR A 343 7.68 -19.24 -3.58
C TYR A 343 8.87 -20.00 -2.98
N SER A 344 9.30 -19.57 -1.80
CA SER A 344 10.42 -20.18 -1.09
C SER A 344 10.38 -19.92 0.41
N ALA A 345 10.91 -20.86 1.18
CA ALA A 345 11.26 -20.63 2.56
C ALA A 345 12.62 -19.92 2.62
N ARG A 346 12.67 -18.70 3.24
CA ARG A 346 13.87 -17.86 3.46
C ARG A 346 14.33 -17.01 2.28
N ASN A 347 14.18 -17.45 1.04
CA ASN A 347 14.74 -16.78 -0.13
C ASN A 347 14.02 -15.43 -0.39
N ARG A 348 14.75 -14.31 -0.34
CA ARG A 348 14.23 -12.97 -0.56
C ARG A 348 14.09 -12.58 -2.03
N SER A 349 14.62 -13.38 -2.95
CA SER A 349 14.45 -13.17 -4.39
C SER A 349 13.12 -13.73 -4.96
N ALA A 350 12.40 -14.55 -4.17
CA ALA A 350 11.09 -15.10 -4.53
C ALA A 350 9.98 -14.07 -4.35
N ALA A 351 8.96 -14.08 -5.24
CA ALA A 351 7.79 -13.21 -5.11
C ALA A 351 6.96 -13.54 -3.87
N ILE A 352 6.92 -14.80 -3.45
CA ILE A 352 6.25 -15.22 -2.21
C ILE A 352 7.29 -15.87 -1.29
N ARG A 353 7.52 -15.24 -0.14
CA ARG A 353 8.41 -15.78 0.89
C ARG A 353 7.61 -16.38 2.05
N ILE A 354 8.11 -17.45 2.62
CA ILE A 354 7.61 -18.02 3.88
C ILE A 354 8.58 -17.60 4.98
N PRO A 355 8.25 -16.60 5.80
CA PRO A 355 9.13 -16.18 6.89
C PRO A 355 9.35 -17.30 7.92
N LEU A 356 10.58 -17.44 8.38
CA LEU A 356 10.90 -18.30 9.52
C LEU A 356 10.80 -17.51 10.82
N ALA A 357 9.58 -17.29 11.28
CA ALA A 357 9.30 -16.56 12.51
C ALA A 357 8.99 -17.53 13.65
N GLY A 358 10.02 -18.21 14.18
CA GLY A 358 9.87 -19.12 15.32
C GLY A 358 9.09 -20.40 14.99
N THR A 359 8.76 -21.17 16.04
CA THR A 359 8.03 -22.45 15.95
C THR A 359 6.54 -22.31 16.29
N SER A 360 6.06 -21.09 16.60
CA SER A 360 4.65 -20.86 16.96
C SER A 360 3.74 -21.00 15.74
N PRO A 361 2.70 -21.84 15.79
CA PRO A 361 1.68 -21.90 14.73
C PRO A 361 1.06 -20.54 14.41
N ALA A 362 0.87 -19.70 15.41
CA ALA A 362 0.29 -18.35 15.26
C ALA A 362 1.18 -17.38 14.46
N ALA A 363 2.48 -17.67 14.36
CA ALA A 363 3.42 -16.84 13.60
C ALA A 363 3.52 -17.25 12.12
N LYS A 364 2.88 -18.38 11.73
CA LYS A 364 2.96 -18.87 10.35
C LYS A 364 2.13 -18.00 9.41
N ARG A 365 2.81 -17.48 8.40
CA ARG A 365 2.25 -16.58 7.39
C ARG A 365 3.03 -16.71 6.09
N ILE A 366 2.50 -16.16 5.04
CA ILE A 366 3.21 -15.91 3.78
C ILE A 366 3.50 -14.41 3.66
N GLU A 367 4.46 -14.03 2.83
CA GLU A 367 4.83 -12.67 2.51
C GLU A 367 4.82 -12.52 0.99
N PHE A 368 3.86 -11.78 0.45
CA PHE A 368 3.84 -11.43 -0.96
C PHE A 368 4.62 -10.13 -1.14
N ARG A 369 5.73 -10.21 -1.89
CA ARG A 369 6.76 -9.17 -1.95
C ARG A 369 6.65 -8.24 -3.16
N ALA A 370 5.82 -8.59 -4.14
CA ALA A 370 5.64 -7.79 -5.35
C ALA A 370 4.98 -6.43 -5.10
N PRO A 371 3.97 -6.28 -4.23
CA PRO A 371 3.27 -5.02 -4.03
C PRO A 371 4.19 -3.84 -3.72
N ASP A 372 3.74 -2.64 -4.08
CA ASP A 372 4.37 -1.39 -3.67
C ASP A 372 3.36 -0.43 -3.01
N PRO A 373 3.84 0.56 -2.23
CA PRO A 373 2.96 1.39 -1.41
C PRO A 373 2.20 2.48 -2.20
N SER A 374 2.37 2.58 -3.53
CA SER A 374 1.54 3.47 -4.35
C SER A 374 0.10 2.96 -4.53
N CYS A 375 -0.15 1.71 -4.17
CA CYS A 375 -1.46 1.08 -4.34
C CYS A 375 -2.53 1.66 -3.41
N ASN A 376 -3.80 1.46 -3.82
CA ASN A 376 -4.94 1.55 -2.93
C ASN A 376 -4.98 0.29 -2.05
N PRO A 377 -4.78 0.40 -0.72
CA PRO A 377 -4.63 -0.78 0.13
C PRO A 377 -5.88 -1.67 0.17
N PHE A 378 -7.05 -1.07 0.13
CA PHE A 378 -8.32 -1.81 0.18
C PHE A 378 -8.47 -2.72 -1.04
N LEU A 379 -8.19 -2.20 -2.24
CA LEU A 379 -8.24 -3.00 -3.47
C LEU A 379 -7.08 -4.01 -3.53
N ALA A 380 -5.88 -3.58 -3.15
CA ALA A 380 -4.68 -4.41 -3.20
C ALA A 380 -4.78 -5.63 -2.26
N PHE A 381 -5.25 -5.45 -1.03
CA PHE A 381 -5.42 -6.56 -0.09
C PHE A 381 -6.59 -7.46 -0.46
N SER A 382 -7.69 -6.88 -0.95
CA SER A 382 -8.83 -7.65 -1.45
C SER A 382 -8.46 -8.53 -2.64
N ALA A 383 -7.75 -7.99 -3.63
CA ALA A 383 -7.31 -8.77 -4.80
C ALA A 383 -6.41 -9.94 -4.40
N GLN A 384 -5.49 -9.73 -3.44
CA GLN A 384 -4.63 -10.79 -2.90
C GLN A 384 -5.45 -11.88 -2.17
N LEU A 385 -6.41 -11.48 -1.32
CA LEU A 385 -7.28 -12.41 -0.64
C LEU A 385 -8.12 -13.23 -1.62
N MET A 386 -8.74 -12.58 -2.61
CA MET A 386 -9.59 -13.25 -3.61
C MET A 386 -8.80 -14.25 -4.46
N ALA A 387 -7.59 -13.90 -4.88
CA ALA A 387 -6.69 -14.83 -5.58
C ALA A 387 -6.33 -16.04 -4.71
N GLY A 388 -6.00 -15.81 -3.44
CA GLY A 388 -5.71 -16.89 -2.49
C GLY A 388 -6.93 -17.80 -2.23
N LEU A 389 -8.14 -17.23 -2.14
CA LEU A 389 -9.38 -17.98 -1.95
C LEU A 389 -9.72 -18.84 -3.18
N ASP A 390 -9.54 -18.30 -4.40
CA ASP A 390 -9.68 -19.11 -5.63
C ASP A 390 -8.73 -20.32 -5.60
N GLY A 391 -7.49 -20.09 -5.15
CA GLY A 391 -6.50 -21.15 -4.95
C GLY A 391 -6.97 -22.24 -4.00
N ILE A 392 -7.54 -21.87 -2.85
CA ILE A 392 -8.05 -22.84 -1.86
C ILE A 392 -9.29 -23.57 -2.39
N LEU A 393 -10.27 -22.85 -2.93
CA LEU A 393 -11.54 -23.42 -3.40
C LEU A 393 -11.34 -24.40 -4.56
N ASN A 394 -10.36 -24.14 -5.42
CA ASN A 394 -10.05 -24.97 -6.58
C ASN A 394 -8.84 -25.89 -6.38
N HIS A 395 -8.27 -25.96 -5.16
CA HIS A 395 -7.08 -26.74 -4.82
C HIS A 395 -5.93 -26.51 -5.81
N ILE A 396 -5.63 -25.24 -6.12
CA ILE A 396 -4.59 -24.89 -7.10
C ILE A 396 -3.20 -25.14 -6.49
N GLU A 397 -2.51 -26.13 -7.03
CA GLU A 397 -1.15 -26.46 -6.60
C GLU A 397 -0.16 -25.41 -7.14
N PRO A 398 0.66 -24.78 -6.29
CA PRO A 398 1.74 -23.93 -6.76
C PRO A 398 2.84 -24.78 -7.43
N PRO A 399 3.71 -24.16 -8.28
CA PRO A 399 4.92 -24.84 -8.77
C PRO A 399 5.79 -25.27 -7.58
N ALA A 400 6.79 -26.11 -7.83
CA ALA A 400 7.74 -26.50 -6.78
C ALA A 400 8.45 -25.28 -6.18
N PRO A 401 8.73 -25.27 -4.86
CA PRO A 401 9.46 -24.18 -4.24
C PRO A 401 10.89 -24.06 -4.79
N VAL A 402 11.40 -22.82 -4.87
CA VAL A 402 12.73 -22.53 -5.39
C VAL A 402 13.61 -21.93 -4.28
N ASP A 403 14.48 -22.74 -3.70
CA ASP A 403 15.37 -22.33 -2.60
C ASP A 403 16.77 -21.88 -3.08
N LYS A 404 16.96 -21.79 -4.40
CA LYS A 404 18.18 -21.29 -5.05
C LYS A 404 18.14 -19.76 -5.13
N ASP A 405 19.30 -19.12 -5.20
CA ASP A 405 19.39 -17.71 -5.55
C ASP A 405 18.92 -17.51 -7.01
N LEU A 406 17.81 -16.80 -7.18
CA LEU A 406 17.19 -16.60 -8.48
C LEU A 406 18.00 -15.65 -9.39
N TYR A 407 18.89 -14.85 -8.82
CA TYR A 407 19.77 -13.96 -9.58
C TYR A 407 20.96 -14.70 -10.21
N GLU A 408 21.31 -15.89 -9.70
CA GLU A 408 22.42 -16.73 -10.17
C GLU A 408 21.95 -17.98 -10.93
N LEU A 409 20.65 -18.09 -11.25
CA LEU A 409 20.12 -19.24 -11.99
C LEU A 409 20.69 -19.30 -13.44
N PRO A 410 21.03 -20.51 -13.93
CA PRO A 410 21.34 -20.70 -15.33
C PRO A 410 20.18 -20.26 -16.23
N PRO A 411 20.44 -19.70 -17.42
CA PRO A 411 19.40 -19.21 -18.34
C PRO A 411 18.32 -20.26 -18.66
N GLU A 412 18.68 -21.52 -18.74
CA GLU A 412 17.75 -22.63 -19.00
C GLU A 412 16.75 -22.86 -17.86
N GLU A 413 17.20 -22.76 -16.61
CA GLU A 413 16.33 -22.86 -15.42
C GLU A 413 15.46 -21.60 -15.28
N HIS A 414 16.01 -20.44 -15.60
CA HIS A 414 15.31 -19.14 -15.53
C HIS A 414 14.18 -19.05 -16.57
N ALA A 415 14.38 -19.59 -17.78
CA ALA A 415 13.39 -19.57 -18.86
C ALA A 415 12.07 -20.30 -18.53
N GLY A 416 12.10 -21.22 -17.58
CA GLY A 416 10.90 -21.95 -17.12
C GLY A 416 10.11 -21.25 -16.01
N ILE A 417 10.60 -20.11 -15.50
CA ILE A 417 9.96 -19.40 -14.39
C ILE A 417 9.07 -18.27 -14.94
N LYS A 418 7.77 -18.31 -14.59
CA LYS A 418 6.84 -17.21 -14.89
C LYS A 418 7.32 -15.93 -14.18
N GLN A 419 7.31 -14.82 -14.88
CA GLN A 419 7.67 -13.51 -14.35
C GLN A 419 6.44 -12.63 -14.14
N VAL A 420 6.59 -11.59 -13.34
CA VAL A 420 5.61 -10.51 -13.22
C VAL A 420 5.49 -9.74 -14.55
N PRO A 421 4.36 -9.05 -14.82
CA PRO A 421 4.25 -8.11 -15.94
C PRO A 421 5.42 -7.12 -15.95
N SER A 422 5.90 -6.77 -17.14
CA SER A 422 7.01 -5.81 -17.33
C SER A 422 6.52 -4.36 -17.44
N SER A 423 5.22 -4.16 -17.52
CA SER A 423 4.60 -2.84 -17.70
C SER A 423 3.19 -2.79 -17.10
N LEU A 424 2.72 -1.57 -16.82
CA LEU A 424 1.33 -1.34 -16.41
C LEU A 424 0.34 -1.81 -17.50
N ALA A 425 0.71 -1.68 -18.78
CA ALA A 425 -0.12 -2.13 -19.89
C ALA A 425 -0.36 -3.65 -19.84
N GLU A 426 0.71 -4.44 -19.65
CA GLU A 426 0.60 -5.90 -19.52
C GLU A 426 -0.24 -6.32 -18.28
N ALA A 427 -0.15 -5.56 -17.18
CA ALA A 427 -0.97 -5.83 -16.02
C ALA A 427 -2.46 -5.52 -16.29
N MET A 428 -2.78 -4.46 -17.04
CA MET A 428 -4.15 -4.17 -17.46
C MET A 428 -4.69 -5.22 -18.43
N ASP A 429 -3.88 -5.67 -19.40
CA ASP A 429 -4.26 -6.75 -20.31
C ASP A 429 -4.56 -8.04 -19.52
N ALA A 430 -3.72 -8.38 -18.54
CA ALA A 430 -3.94 -9.54 -17.69
C ALA A 430 -5.22 -9.42 -16.84
N LEU A 431 -5.53 -8.23 -16.35
CA LEU A 431 -6.77 -7.99 -15.59
C LEU A 431 -8.02 -8.13 -16.48
N GLU A 432 -7.97 -7.67 -17.75
CA GLU A 432 -9.06 -7.88 -18.71
C GLU A 432 -9.30 -9.37 -18.99
N GLU A 433 -8.24 -10.17 -19.05
CA GLU A 433 -8.30 -11.60 -19.38
C GLU A 433 -8.63 -12.51 -18.17
N ASP A 434 -8.27 -12.12 -16.96
CA ASP A 434 -8.33 -12.96 -15.75
C ASP A 434 -8.82 -12.14 -14.55
N HIS A 435 -10.14 -11.97 -14.41
CA HIS A 435 -10.78 -11.27 -13.29
C HIS A 435 -11.98 -11.99 -12.66
N ASP A 436 -12.39 -13.15 -13.16
CA ASP A 436 -13.52 -13.91 -12.61
C ASP A 436 -13.36 -14.20 -11.11
N PHE A 437 -12.12 -14.44 -10.66
CA PHE A 437 -11.82 -14.66 -9.24
C PHE A 437 -12.10 -13.43 -8.37
N LEU A 438 -12.00 -12.23 -8.91
CA LEU A 438 -12.26 -10.96 -8.22
C LEU A 438 -13.77 -10.72 -8.04
N THR A 439 -14.57 -11.10 -9.04
CA THR A 439 -16.02 -10.87 -9.03
C THR A 439 -16.78 -11.92 -8.24
N ALA A 440 -16.12 -12.99 -7.79
CA ALA A 440 -16.73 -14.01 -6.95
C ALA A 440 -17.33 -13.38 -5.68
N GLY A 441 -18.61 -13.70 -5.41
CA GLY A 441 -19.34 -13.17 -4.25
C GLY A 441 -19.61 -11.66 -4.32
N ASP A 442 -19.61 -11.08 -5.51
CA ASP A 442 -19.82 -9.64 -5.76
C ASP A 442 -18.83 -8.73 -5.01
N VAL A 443 -17.59 -9.22 -4.79
CA VAL A 443 -16.55 -8.47 -4.08
C VAL A 443 -16.08 -7.30 -4.92
N PHE A 444 -15.50 -7.55 -6.09
CA PHE A 444 -15.33 -6.56 -7.13
C PHE A 444 -16.52 -6.62 -8.08
N THR A 445 -16.79 -5.53 -8.79
CA THR A 445 -17.81 -5.49 -9.84
C THR A 445 -17.13 -5.21 -11.18
N ASP A 446 -17.74 -5.66 -12.28
CA ASP A 446 -17.26 -5.35 -13.62
C ASP A 446 -17.15 -3.84 -13.84
N ASP A 447 -18.11 -3.07 -13.33
CA ASP A 447 -18.12 -1.61 -13.36
C ASP A 447 -16.88 -0.99 -12.69
N LEU A 448 -16.44 -1.52 -11.53
CA LEU A 448 -15.21 -1.07 -10.88
C LEU A 448 -13.99 -1.44 -11.72
N ILE A 449 -13.92 -2.68 -12.21
CA ILE A 449 -12.78 -3.20 -13.00
C ILE A 449 -12.64 -2.40 -14.31
N ASP A 450 -13.73 -2.19 -15.04
CA ASP A 450 -13.74 -1.43 -16.30
C ASP A 450 -13.31 0.03 -16.08
N THR A 451 -13.80 0.66 -15.01
CA THR A 451 -13.42 2.02 -14.64
C THR A 451 -11.94 2.10 -14.29
N TRP A 452 -11.43 1.15 -13.49
CA TRP A 452 -10.02 1.05 -13.14
C TRP A 452 -9.12 0.93 -14.37
N ILE A 453 -9.43 -0.02 -15.26
CA ILE A 453 -8.69 -0.23 -16.50
C ILE A 453 -8.71 1.04 -17.37
N SER A 454 -9.87 1.68 -17.50
CA SER A 454 -10.00 2.94 -18.28
C SER A 454 -9.09 4.05 -17.74
N ILE A 455 -9.06 4.25 -16.42
CA ILE A 455 -8.17 5.25 -15.78
C ILE A 455 -6.71 4.92 -16.06
N LYS A 456 -6.29 3.65 -15.83
CA LYS A 456 -4.90 3.23 -15.97
C LYS A 456 -4.42 3.25 -17.42
N ARG A 457 -5.28 2.93 -18.39
CA ARG A 457 -4.95 3.09 -19.82
C ARG A 457 -4.80 4.56 -20.19
N GLY A 458 -5.56 5.47 -19.58
CA GLY A 458 -5.37 6.92 -19.73
C GLY A 458 -4.00 7.40 -19.24
N GLU A 459 -3.52 6.90 -18.09
CA GLU A 459 -2.16 7.19 -17.59
C GLU A 459 -1.07 6.66 -18.53
N ILE A 460 -1.22 5.44 -19.06
CA ILE A 460 -0.32 4.83 -20.03
C ILE A 460 -0.23 5.68 -21.30
N ASP A 461 -1.38 6.13 -21.83
CA ASP A 461 -1.43 6.97 -23.01
C ASP A 461 -0.77 8.34 -22.79
N GLN A 462 -0.97 8.97 -21.62
CA GLN A 462 -0.29 10.21 -21.27
C GLN A 462 1.24 10.06 -21.28
N ALA A 463 1.75 8.97 -20.69
CA ALA A 463 3.19 8.70 -20.67
C ALA A 463 3.73 8.45 -22.08
N ARG A 464 2.99 7.71 -22.92
CA ARG A 464 3.39 7.42 -24.30
C ARG A 464 3.47 8.67 -25.20
N LEU A 465 2.66 9.70 -24.90
CA LEU A 465 2.63 10.96 -25.63
C LEU A 465 3.74 11.94 -25.21
N ALA A 466 4.37 11.72 -24.05
CA ALA A 466 5.36 12.63 -23.49
C ALA A 466 6.79 12.16 -23.79
N PRO A 467 7.60 12.91 -24.55
CA PRO A 467 9.00 12.56 -24.75
C PRO A 467 9.80 12.73 -23.45
N THR A 468 10.75 11.85 -23.22
CA THR A 468 11.58 11.83 -22.02
C THR A 468 12.98 12.39 -22.27
N PRO A 469 13.71 12.90 -21.25
CA PRO A 469 15.11 13.29 -21.40
C PRO A 469 16.01 12.18 -21.95
N LEU A 470 15.73 10.91 -21.62
CA LEU A 470 16.49 9.76 -22.13
C LEU A 470 16.36 9.61 -23.65
N GLU A 471 15.18 9.86 -24.21
CA GLU A 471 14.98 9.78 -25.66
C GLU A 471 15.79 10.88 -26.40
N TYR A 472 15.91 12.07 -25.79
CA TYR A 472 16.80 13.11 -26.33
C TYR A 472 18.28 12.69 -26.30
N GLU A 473 18.72 12.08 -25.20
CA GLU A 473 20.09 11.55 -25.08
C GLU A 473 20.37 10.50 -26.16
N LEU A 474 19.45 9.56 -26.37
CA LEU A 474 19.65 8.42 -27.27
C LEU A 474 19.47 8.78 -28.77
N TYR A 475 18.54 9.70 -29.08
CA TYR A 475 18.03 9.85 -30.45
C TYR A 475 18.14 11.24 -31.05
N PHE A 476 18.56 12.27 -30.30
CA PHE A 476 18.58 13.65 -30.81
C PHE A 476 19.46 13.85 -32.06
N HIS A 477 20.47 13.01 -32.23
CA HIS A 477 21.44 13.12 -33.34
C HIS A 477 21.29 12.05 -34.42
N ILE A 478 20.21 11.27 -34.41
CA ILE A 478 19.95 10.28 -35.47
C ILE A 478 19.19 10.88 -36.66
#